data_c7d5e1c48a6919c3ddd6935e2cdcdb9c
#
_entry.id   c7d5e1c48a6919c3ddd6935e2cdcdb9c
#
_cell.length_a   1.000
_cell.length_b   1.000
_cell.length_c   1.000
_cell.angle_alpha   90.00
_cell.angle_beta   90.00
_cell.angle_gamma   90.00
#
_symmetry.space_group_name_H-M   'P 1'
#
loop_
_entity.id
_entity.type
_entity.pdbx_description
1 polymer ?
#
loop_
_entity_poly.entity_id
_entity_poly.type
_entity_poly.pdbx_seq_one_letter_code
_entity_poly.pdbx_strand_id
1 'polypeptide(L)'
;MATPPFKYQPMFEKGKDTTEYYLLTKDYVSVSEFEGNPILKIEKEGLTAMANAAFRDVSFMLRRSHNEQVAKILSDPEASENDKYVALTFLRNAEVASKGVLPFCQDTGTAIIHGEKGQQVWTGYSDEEALSLGVYLSLIHISEPTRPY
;
A
#
# COMPACT_ATOMS: atom_id res chain seq x y z
N MET A 1 16.97 -2.10 47.70
CA MET A 1 15.80 -2.48 46.88
C MET A 1 16.34 -3.12 45.61
N ALA A 2 15.87 -4.31 45.24
CA ALA A 2 16.29 -4.97 43.98
C ALA A 2 15.62 -4.25 42.81
N THR A 3 16.40 -3.88 41.79
CA THR A 3 15.87 -3.27 40.57
C THR A 3 14.97 -4.31 39.86
N PRO A 4 13.74 -3.96 39.49
CA PRO A 4 12.89 -4.89 38.77
C PRO A 4 13.53 -5.26 37.44
N PRO A 5 13.36 -6.51 36.95
CA PRO A 5 13.94 -6.93 35.68
C PRO A 5 13.36 -6.10 34.52
N PHE A 6 14.22 -5.66 33.61
CA PHE A 6 13.77 -4.98 32.39
C PHE A 6 12.92 -5.93 31.54
N LYS A 7 11.71 -5.46 31.16
CA LYS A 7 10.83 -6.15 30.22
C LYS A 7 10.53 -5.21 29.06
N TYR A 8 11.04 -5.55 27.89
CA TYR A 8 10.74 -4.79 26.68
C TYR A 8 9.24 -4.88 26.34
N GLN A 9 8.65 -3.73 26.06
CA GLN A 9 7.28 -3.62 25.52
C GLN A 9 7.38 -2.83 24.21
N PRO A 10 6.93 -3.41 23.08
CA PRO A 10 6.89 -2.68 21.82
C PRO A 10 5.92 -1.51 21.92
N MET A 11 6.27 -0.37 21.31
CA MET A 11 5.42 0.83 21.28
C MET A 11 4.10 0.57 20.56
N PHE A 12 4.15 -0.28 19.53
CA PHE A 12 2.98 -0.71 18.78
C PHE A 12 2.91 -2.23 18.80
N GLU A 13 1.78 -2.75 19.28
CA GLU A 13 1.53 -4.18 19.20
C GLU A 13 1.29 -4.57 17.74
N LYS A 14 2.08 -5.51 17.23
CA LYS A 14 1.85 -6.10 15.91
C LYS A 14 0.69 -7.08 16.01
N GLY A 15 -0.45 -6.69 15.46
CA GLY A 15 -1.58 -7.58 15.28
C GLY A 15 -1.25 -8.72 14.31
N LYS A 16 -2.06 -9.78 14.31
CA LYS A 16 -1.93 -10.84 13.31
C LYS A 16 -2.32 -10.28 11.94
N ASP A 17 -1.37 -10.26 11.02
CA ASP A 17 -1.65 -9.89 9.63
C ASP A 17 -2.43 -11.04 8.95
N THR A 18 -3.63 -10.74 8.50
CA THR A 18 -4.51 -11.66 7.76
C THR A 18 -4.68 -11.25 6.30
N THR A 19 -3.91 -10.25 5.84
CA THR A 19 -3.94 -9.77 4.46
C THR A 19 -3.39 -10.85 3.53
N GLU A 20 -4.10 -11.13 2.46
CA GLU A 20 -3.60 -11.98 1.39
C GLU A 20 -2.63 -11.19 0.51
N TYR A 21 -1.42 -11.73 0.34
CA TYR A 21 -0.38 -11.13 -0.49
C TYR A 21 -0.22 -11.91 -1.79
N TYR A 22 0.03 -11.22 -2.88
CA TYR A 22 0.48 -11.84 -4.12
C TYR A 22 1.95 -11.53 -4.38
N LEU A 23 2.63 -12.41 -5.10
CA LEU A 23 4.02 -12.23 -5.48
C LEU A 23 4.11 -11.23 -6.64
N LEU A 24 4.69 -10.06 -6.38
CA LEU A 24 4.91 -9.06 -7.41
C LEU A 24 6.00 -9.48 -8.40
N THR A 25 7.17 -9.84 -7.89
CA THR A 25 8.32 -10.32 -8.68
C THR A 25 9.28 -11.11 -7.81
N LYS A 26 10.06 -11.98 -8.43
CA LYS A 26 11.25 -12.65 -7.83
C LYS A 26 12.56 -12.00 -8.25
N ASP A 27 12.49 -11.10 -9.22
CA ASP A 27 13.64 -10.36 -9.70
C ASP A 27 14.02 -9.29 -8.67
N TYR A 28 15.23 -8.80 -8.76
CA TYR A 28 15.76 -7.72 -7.90
C TYR A 28 15.95 -8.08 -6.43
N VAL A 29 15.81 -9.38 -6.07
CA VAL A 29 15.99 -9.85 -4.69
C VAL A 29 16.98 -10.99 -4.68
N SER A 30 17.99 -10.89 -3.82
CA SER A 30 18.98 -11.94 -3.62
C SER A 30 19.31 -12.09 -2.13
N VAL A 31 19.85 -13.25 -1.77
CA VAL A 31 20.31 -13.50 -0.41
C VAL A 31 21.83 -13.56 -0.44
N SER A 32 22.46 -12.79 0.44
CA SER A 32 23.90 -12.81 0.72
C SER A 32 24.11 -13.21 2.18
N GLU A 33 25.33 -13.44 2.57
CA GLU A 33 25.69 -13.76 3.94
C GLU A 33 26.66 -12.71 4.48
N PHE A 34 26.42 -12.27 5.70
CA PHE A 34 27.33 -11.43 6.44
C PHE A 34 27.51 -11.99 7.86
N GLU A 35 28.74 -12.33 8.23
CA GLU A 35 29.09 -12.91 9.53
C GLU A 35 28.21 -14.12 9.92
N GLY A 36 27.93 -15.00 8.97
CA GLY A 36 27.10 -16.19 9.17
C GLY A 36 25.58 -15.92 9.23
N ASN A 37 25.17 -14.69 9.01
CA ASN A 37 23.76 -14.32 8.99
C ASN A 37 23.28 -14.04 7.56
N PRO A 38 22.08 -14.54 7.16
CA PRO A 38 21.53 -14.24 5.87
C PRO A 38 21.10 -12.77 5.79
N ILE A 39 21.52 -12.09 4.74
CA ILE A 39 21.15 -10.71 4.41
C ILE A 39 20.34 -10.72 3.13
N LEU A 40 19.12 -10.19 3.20
CA LEU A 40 18.28 -9.98 2.04
C LEU A 40 18.71 -8.70 1.33
N LYS A 41 19.24 -8.84 0.12
CA LYS A 41 19.60 -7.72 -0.74
C LYS A 41 18.45 -7.42 -1.69
N ILE A 42 18.04 -6.15 -1.76
CA ILE A 42 17.04 -5.65 -2.71
C ILE A 42 17.72 -4.63 -3.61
N GLU A 43 17.58 -4.77 -4.91
CA GLU A 43 18.09 -3.81 -5.89
C GLU A 43 17.14 -2.61 -6.02
N LYS A 44 17.66 -1.47 -6.50
CA LYS A 44 16.92 -0.21 -6.62
C LYS A 44 15.63 -0.37 -7.44
N GLU A 45 15.72 -1.11 -8.51
CA GLU A 45 14.61 -1.44 -9.40
C GLU A 45 13.48 -2.19 -8.69
N GLY A 46 13.82 -3.00 -7.69
CA GLY A 46 12.85 -3.73 -6.87
C GLY A 46 11.97 -2.80 -6.03
N LEU A 47 12.56 -1.81 -5.35
CA LEU A 47 11.80 -0.81 -4.59
C LEU A 47 10.98 0.11 -5.53
N THR A 48 11.55 0.49 -6.66
CA THR A 48 10.86 1.28 -7.68
C THR A 48 9.64 0.53 -8.22
N ALA A 49 9.80 -0.74 -8.58
CA ALA A 49 8.70 -1.58 -9.07
C ALA A 49 7.61 -1.77 -8.00
N MET A 50 8.01 -1.97 -6.74
CA MET A 50 7.08 -2.12 -5.62
C MET A 50 6.25 -0.84 -5.42
N ALA A 51 6.88 0.33 -5.38
CA ALA A 51 6.16 1.59 -5.20
C ALA A 51 5.23 1.89 -6.39
N ASN A 52 5.69 1.63 -7.63
CA ASN A 52 4.87 1.79 -8.82
C ASN A 52 3.60 0.91 -8.76
N ALA A 53 3.77 -0.38 -8.47
CA ALA A 53 2.64 -1.30 -8.37
C ALA A 53 1.68 -0.93 -7.24
N ALA A 54 2.22 -0.58 -6.05
CA ALA A 54 1.40 -0.20 -4.90
C ALA A 54 0.56 1.05 -5.19
N PHE A 55 1.15 2.10 -5.75
CA PHE A 55 0.42 3.33 -6.09
C PHE A 55 -0.60 3.13 -7.21
N ARG A 56 -0.28 2.28 -8.18
CA ARG A 56 -1.27 1.88 -9.18
C ARG A 56 -2.44 1.14 -8.55
N ASP A 57 -2.16 0.16 -7.70
CA ASP A 57 -3.21 -0.63 -7.05
C ASP A 57 -4.11 0.25 -6.16
N VAL A 58 -3.56 1.12 -5.33
CA VAL A 58 -4.37 1.99 -4.47
C VAL A 58 -5.15 3.06 -5.23
N SER A 59 -4.75 3.39 -6.45
CA SER A 59 -5.49 4.32 -7.31
C SER A 59 -6.73 3.70 -7.94
N PHE A 60 -6.80 2.37 -8.04
CA PHE A 60 -7.88 1.67 -8.74
C PHE A 60 -8.63 0.65 -7.89
N MET A 61 -8.07 0.23 -6.77
CA MET A 61 -8.64 -0.85 -5.97
C MET A 61 -8.74 -0.48 -4.49
N LEU A 62 -9.89 -0.76 -3.91
CA LEU A 62 -10.12 -0.67 -2.47
C LEU A 62 -10.00 -2.05 -1.82
N ARG A 63 -9.62 -2.06 -0.54
CA ARG A 63 -9.59 -3.30 0.23
C ARG A 63 -10.97 -3.91 0.34
N ARG A 64 -11.06 -5.23 0.22
CA ARG A 64 -12.30 -5.98 0.35
C ARG A 64 -13.04 -5.67 1.65
N SER A 65 -12.32 -5.62 2.77
CA SER A 65 -12.90 -5.29 4.08
C SER A 65 -13.55 -3.92 4.13
N HIS A 66 -13.00 -2.92 3.42
CA HIS A 66 -13.61 -1.60 3.29
C HIS A 66 -14.92 -1.67 2.49
N ASN A 67 -14.90 -2.31 1.32
CA ASN A 67 -16.10 -2.47 0.50
C ASN A 67 -17.20 -3.25 1.24
N GLU A 68 -16.84 -4.26 2.03
CA GLU A 68 -17.79 -5.00 2.86
C GLU A 68 -18.42 -4.13 3.96
N GLN A 69 -17.66 -3.22 4.56
CA GLN A 69 -18.21 -2.25 5.53
C GLN A 69 -19.18 -1.28 4.88
N VAL A 70 -18.83 -0.74 3.71
CA VAL A 70 -19.72 0.15 2.96
C VAL A 70 -20.99 -0.60 2.52
N ALA A 71 -20.86 -1.85 2.07
CA ALA A 71 -22.01 -2.65 1.66
C ALA A 71 -23.00 -2.94 2.81
N LYS A 72 -22.53 -3.05 4.06
CA LYS A 72 -23.42 -3.23 5.22
C LYS A 72 -24.41 -2.08 5.40
N ILE A 73 -24.05 -0.86 5.01
CA ILE A 73 -24.93 0.31 5.09
C ILE A 73 -26.21 0.10 4.27
N LEU A 74 -26.12 -0.63 3.16
CA LEU A 74 -27.29 -0.89 2.29
C LEU A 74 -28.38 -1.72 2.98
N SER A 75 -28.02 -2.52 3.97
CA SER A 75 -28.93 -3.37 4.75
C SER A 75 -29.17 -2.87 6.17
N ASP A 76 -28.57 -1.75 6.55
CA ASP A 76 -28.72 -1.19 7.89
C ASP A 76 -30.12 -0.55 8.04
N PRO A 77 -30.93 -0.99 9.01
CA PRO A 77 -32.25 -0.42 9.24
C PRO A 77 -32.22 1.01 9.77
N GLU A 78 -31.10 1.44 10.37
CA GLU A 78 -30.92 2.81 10.88
C GLU A 78 -30.42 3.77 9.80
N ALA A 79 -29.91 3.27 8.67
CA ALA A 79 -29.43 4.08 7.57
C ALA A 79 -30.58 4.73 6.81
N SER A 80 -30.48 6.04 6.57
CA SER A 80 -31.42 6.77 5.73
C SER A 80 -31.31 6.34 4.26
N GLU A 81 -32.33 6.66 3.45
CA GLU A 81 -32.28 6.41 2.01
C GLU A 81 -31.12 7.15 1.32
N ASN A 82 -30.76 8.32 1.84
CA ASN A 82 -29.58 9.04 1.36
C ASN A 82 -28.28 8.30 1.68
N ASP A 83 -28.13 7.76 2.87
CA ASP A 83 -26.92 6.98 3.25
C ASP A 83 -26.76 5.75 2.38
N LYS A 84 -27.85 5.04 2.12
CA LYS A 84 -27.88 3.89 1.22
C LYS A 84 -27.52 4.28 -0.21
N TYR A 85 -28.06 5.39 -0.71
CA TYR A 85 -27.73 5.89 -2.04
C TYR A 85 -26.25 6.26 -2.17
N VAL A 86 -25.68 6.93 -1.18
CA VAL A 86 -24.27 7.30 -1.13
C VAL A 86 -23.38 6.04 -1.07
N ALA A 87 -23.73 5.09 -0.18
CA ALA A 87 -23.00 3.82 -0.09
C ALA A 87 -23.00 3.05 -1.42
N LEU A 88 -24.15 2.96 -2.09
CA LEU A 88 -24.25 2.33 -3.40
C LEU A 88 -23.39 3.05 -4.45
N THR A 89 -23.35 4.37 -4.40
CA THR A 89 -22.54 5.17 -5.32
C THR A 89 -21.03 4.92 -5.11
N PHE A 90 -20.58 4.80 -3.87
CA PHE A 90 -19.20 4.41 -3.57
C PHE A 90 -18.85 3.01 -4.10
N LEU A 91 -19.71 2.04 -3.91
CA LEU A 91 -19.48 0.69 -4.42
C LEU A 91 -19.45 0.64 -5.95
N ARG A 92 -20.31 1.40 -6.62
CA ARG A 92 -20.29 1.54 -8.08
C ARG A 92 -19.01 2.22 -8.57
N ASN A 93 -18.54 3.25 -7.85
CA ASN A 93 -17.28 3.89 -8.17
C ASN A 93 -16.10 2.91 -8.01
N ALA A 94 -16.09 2.09 -6.96
CA ALA A 94 -15.10 1.04 -6.77
C ALA A 94 -15.12 0.01 -7.91
N GLU A 95 -16.29 -0.40 -8.38
CA GLU A 95 -16.45 -1.30 -9.53
C GLU A 95 -15.90 -0.67 -10.83
N VAL A 96 -16.19 0.59 -11.08
CA VAL A 96 -15.70 1.30 -12.27
C VAL A 96 -14.19 1.46 -12.22
N ALA A 97 -13.65 1.87 -11.07
CA ALA A 97 -12.21 2.07 -10.89
C ALA A 97 -11.43 0.76 -11.03
N SER A 98 -11.97 -0.37 -10.55
CA SER A 98 -11.30 -1.68 -10.63
C SER A 98 -11.02 -2.16 -12.06
N LYS A 99 -11.63 -1.53 -13.07
CA LYS A 99 -11.33 -1.79 -14.49
C LYS A 99 -9.99 -1.20 -14.94
N GLY A 100 -9.33 -0.40 -14.09
CA GLY A 100 -7.99 0.13 -14.34
C GLY A 100 -7.91 1.23 -15.41
N VAL A 101 -9.03 1.88 -15.75
CA VAL A 101 -9.09 2.96 -16.75
C VAL A 101 -9.31 4.31 -16.09
N LEU A 102 -10.25 4.39 -15.17
CA LEU A 102 -10.56 5.60 -14.41
C LEU A 102 -10.23 5.35 -12.95
N PRO A 103 -9.27 6.08 -12.37
CA PRO A 103 -8.96 5.97 -10.95
C PRO A 103 -10.08 6.51 -10.07
N PHE A 104 -9.99 6.26 -8.77
CA PHE A 104 -10.88 6.91 -7.80
C PHE A 104 -10.77 8.43 -7.89
N CYS A 105 -11.91 9.13 -7.82
CA CYS A 105 -11.99 10.58 -7.97
C CYS A 105 -11.47 11.35 -6.73
N GLN A 106 -11.44 10.71 -5.56
CA GLN A 106 -11.25 11.40 -4.28
C GLN A 106 -9.79 11.61 -3.87
N ASP A 107 -8.82 11.10 -4.60
CA ASP A 107 -7.43 11.17 -4.16
C ASP A 107 -6.72 12.36 -4.79
N THR A 108 -6.82 13.50 -4.11
CA THR A 108 -6.08 14.73 -4.41
C THR A 108 -5.22 15.08 -3.21
N GLY A 109 -4.06 14.48 -3.10
CA GLY A 109 -3.23 14.70 -1.93
C GLY A 109 -1.74 14.55 -2.20
N THR A 110 -0.99 14.47 -1.11
CA THR A 110 0.44 14.18 -1.14
C THR A 110 0.63 12.67 -1.03
N ALA A 111 1.44 12.09 -1.92
CA ALA A 111 1.84 10.70 -1.82
C ALA A 111 2.72 10.50 -0.57
N ILE A 112 2.26 9.66 0.34
CA ILE A 112 2.97 9.35 1.58
C ILE A 112 3.27 7.86 1.60
N ILE A 113 4.56 7.53 1.78
CA ILE A 113 5.00 6.15 2.00
C ILE A 113 5.49 6.03 3.43
N HIS A 114 4.88 5.14 4.19
CA HIS A 114 5.36 4.72 5.49
C HIS A 114 5.72 3.23 5.41
N GLY A 115 6.94 2.88 5.76
CA GLY A 115 7.45 1.52 5.68
C GLY A 115 8.37 1.16 6.84
N GLU A 116 8.41 -0.12 7.16
CA GLU A 116 9.37 -0.69 8.10
C GLU A 116 10.36 -1.58 7.33
N LYS A 117 11.65 -1.37 7.57
CA LYS A 117 12.73 -2.19 6.99
C LYS A 117 13.41 -3.00 8.09
N GLY A 118 13.44 -4.32 7.94
CA GLY A 118 14.14 -5.19 8.87
C GLY A 118 15.66 -4.97 8.86
N GLN A 119 16.33 -5.28 9.96
CA GLN A 119 17.78 -5.09 10.12
C GLN A 119 18.60 -5.91 9.11
N GLN A 120 18.11 -7.04 8.66
CA GLN A 120 18.77 -7.92 7.70
C GLN A 120 18.39 -7.62 6.24
N VAL A 121 17.72 -6.49 5.98
CA VAL A 121 17.42 -6.03 4.62
C VAL A 121 18.40 -4.93 4.23
N TRP A 122 19.17 -5.17 3.18
CA TRP A 122 20.15 -4.23 2.67
C TRP A 122 19.80 -3.76 1.26
N THR A 123 19.75 -2.46 1.08
CA THR A 123 19.45 -1.82 -0.19
C THR A 123 20.69 -1.17 -0.82
N GLY A 124 21.60 -0.60 0.00
CA GLY A 124 22.86 -0.03 -0.49
C GLY A 124 22.74 1.24 -1.33
N TYR A 125 21.55 1.83 -1.39
CA TYR A 125 21.22 3.06 -2.14
C TYR A 125 20.16 3.87 -1.36
N SER A 126 19.72 5.00 -1.90
CA SER A 126 18.64 5.80 -1.30
C SER A 126 17.28 5.13 -1.53
N ASP A 127 16.68 4.61 -0.46
CA ASP A 127 15.33 4.02 -0.47
C ASP A 127 14.30 5.08 -0.87
N GLU A 128 14.45 6.31 -0.36
CA GLU A 128 13.56 7.45 -0.66
C GLU A 128 13.56 7.77 -2.16
N GLU A 129 14.73 7.85 -2.80
CA GLU A 129 14.83 8.11 -4.23
C GLU A 129 14.17 7.01 -5.07
N ALA A 130 14.41 5.74 -4.72
CA ALA A 130 13.85 4.60 -5.43
C ALA A 130 12.32 4.54 -5.32
N LEU A 131 11.79 4.78 -4.12
CA LEU A 131 10.35 4.82 -3.87
C LEU A 131 9.69 6.01 -4.56
N SER A 132 10.31 7.19 -4.50
CA SER A 132 9.81 8.40 -5.19
C SER A 132 9.74 8.22 -6.69
N LEU A 133 10.74 7.57 -7.29
CA LEU A 133 10.71 7.23 -8.71
C LEU A 133 9.56 6.30 -9.04
N GLY A 134 9.29 5.30 -8.21
CA GLY A 134 8.16 4.38 -8.39
C GLY A 134 6.81 5.09 -8.37
N VAL A 135 6.62 6.02 -7.42
CA VAL A 135 5.42 6.87 -7.36
C VAL A 135 5.30 7.72 -8.63
N TYR A 136 6.36 8.40 -9.02
CA TYR A 136 6.36 9.21 -10.24
C TYR A 136 5.94 8.40 -11.46
N LEU A 137 6.54 7.21 -11.66
CA LEU A 137 6.21 6.33 -12.78
C LEU A 137 4.76 5.83 -12.74
N SER A 138 4.17 5.65 -11.57
CA SER A 138 2.75 5.25 -11.44
C SER A 138 1.80 6.38 -11.84
N LEU A 139 2.16 7.63 -11.53
CA LEU A 139 1.29 8.79 -11.70
C LEU A 139 1.35 9.41 -13.11
N ILE A 140 2.46 9.28 -13.84
CA ILE A 140 2.58 9.85 -15.19
C ILE A 140 1.55 9.31 -16.18
N HIS A 141 1.11 8.05 -16.00
CA HIS A 141 0.09 7.45 -16.84
C HIS A 141 -1.34 7.80 -16.40
N ILE A 142 -1.54 8.29 -15.19
CA ILE A 142 -2.84 8.65 -14.63
C ILE A 142 -3.09 10.15 -14.77
N SER A 143 -2.06 10.97 -14.57
CA SER A 143 -2.19 12.43 -14.47
C SER A 143 -1.90 13.17 -15.74
N GLU A 144 -1.19 12.58 -16.71
CA GLU A 144 -0.71 13.27 -17.90
C GLU A 144 -1.52 13.14 -19.20
N PRO A 145 -2.55 12.29 -19.35
CA PRO A 145 -3.34 12.26 -20.57
C PRO A 145 -4.06 13.58 -20.89
N THR A 146 -4.09 14.51 -19.94
CA THR A 146 -4.87 15.76 -20.04
C THR A 146 -4.05 17.04 -20.16
N ARG A 147 -2.72 16.97 -20.16
CA ARG A 147 -1.88 18.15 -20.46
C ARG A 147 -1.50 18.17 -21.94
N PRO A 148 -2.07 19.08 -22.75
CA PRO A 148 -1.52 19.34 -24.08
C PRO A 148 -0.12 19.91 -23.91
N TYR A 149 0.84 19.39 -24.66
CA TYR A 149 2.20 19.91 -24.77
C TYR A 149 2.18 21.33 -25.32
#